data_62eeec22051b855a0719155d9c803cd0
#
_entry.id   62eeec22051b855a0719155d9c803cd0
#
_cell.length_a   1.000
_cell.length_b   1.000
_cell.length_c   1.000
_cell.angle_alpha   90.00
_cell.angle_beta   90.00
_cell.angle_gamma   90.00
#
_symmetry.space_group_name_H-M   'P 1'
#
loop_
_entity.id
_entity.type
_entity.pdbx_description
1 polymer ?
#
loop_
_entity_poly.entity_id
_entity_poly.type
_entity_poly.pdbx_seq_one_letter_code
_entity_poly.pdbx_strand_id
1 'polypeptide(L)'
;MRPAFRPTTPPLALLALASLIQLAACHPHSTSPVLAAELQPIQLPKPDTAAGMPLMQALAHRQTTRAFADKPLPLQTLSNLLWAGFGVNRPRAVKSGLGRTAPSAMNSQDIELHVVLPQGVYVYDAEPNLLRPVVGGDLCGKINSQAAHAAMTIVYVAAVKDDWAQVDTGFIGQNVYLFAASVGLNAWFYSLHGQQDAAAVSTALSLPADKRALYAQSVGYPPQ
;
A
#
# COMPACT_ATOMS: atom_id res chain seq x y z
N MET A 1 91.68 18.63 -45.18
CA MET A 1 90.86 17.38 -45.32
C MET A 1 90.80 16.70 -44.00
N ARG A 2 89.66 16.78 -43.30
CA ARG A 2 89.39 16.08 -42.04
C ARG A 2 88.04 15.37 -42.18
N PRO A 3 87.94 14.10 -41.76
CA PRO A 3 86.70 13.39 -41.87
C PRO A 3 85.74 13.72 -40.72
N ALA A 4 84.45 13.74 -41.01
CA ALA A 4 83.36 14.07 -40.13
C ALA A 4 83.06 12.91 -39.15
N PHE A 5 82.92 13.30 -37.89
CA PHE A 5 82.51 12.42 -36.81
C PHE A 5 80.98 12.37 -36.81
N ARG A 6 80.39 11.20 -36.88
CA ARG A 6 78.91 10.97 -36.61
C ARG A 6 78.74 10.52 -35.20
N PRO A 7 77.86 11.15 -34.44
CA PRO A 7 77.43 10.60 -33.15
C PRO A 7 76.22 9.65 -33.33
N THR A 8 76.36 8.47 -32.81
CA THR A 8 75.29 7.45 -32.65
C THR A 8 74.46 7.78 -31.45
N THR A 9 73.15 8.02 -31.63
CA THR A 9 72.15 8.13 -30.56
C THR A 9 71.59 6.77 -30.22
N PRO A 10 71.39 6.42 -28.92
CA PRO A 10 70.71 5.21 -28.52
C PRO A 10 69.16 5.37 -28.60
N PRO A 11 68.43 4.29 -28.82
CA PRO A 11 66.97 4.38 -28.91
C PRO A 11 66.31 4.61 -27.51
N LEU A 12 65.46 5.61 -27.45
CA LEU A 12 64.59 5.81 -26.31
C LEU A 12 63.53 4.69 -26.25
N ALA A 13 63.54 3.94 -25.15
CA ALA A 13 62.50 3.03 -24.84
C ALA A 13 61.27 3.84 -24.37
N LEU A 14 60.17 3.81 -25.14
CA LEU A 14 58.89 4.36 -24.78
C LEU A 14 58.22 3.40 -23.78
N LEU A 15 58.18 3.77 -22.49
CA LEU A 15 57.34 3.15 -21.51
C LEU A 15 55.89 3.67 -21.69
N ALA A 16 55.04 2.87 -22.31
CA ALA A 16 53.61 3.12 -22.35
C ALA A 16 53.00 2.80 -21.00
N LEU A 17 52.67 3.84 -20.26
CA LEU A 17 51.85 3.75 -19.04
C LEU A 17 50.39 3.54 -19.47
N ALA A 18 49.90 2.30 -19.45
CA ALA A 18 48.51 1.98 -19.65
C ALA A 18 47.74 2.34 -18.38
N SER A 19 47.10 3.52 -18.37
CA SER A 19 46.13 3.89 -17.33
C SER A 19 44.89 3.04 -17.51
N LEU A 20 44.71 2.03 -16.67
CA LEU A 20 43.40 1.34 -16.51
C LEU A 20 42.40 2.32 -15.89
N ILE A 21 41.57 2.93 -16.72
CA ILE A 21 40.36 3.58 -16.29
C ILE A 21 39.39 2.47 -15.93
N GLN A 22 39.27 2.15 -14.64
CA GLN A 22 38.16 1.34 -14.14
C GLN A 22 36.90 2.19 -14.25
N LEU A 23 36.09 1.94 -15.30
CA LEU A 23 34.71 2.36 -15.31
C LEU A 23 34.01 1.60 -14.17
N ALA A 24 33.71 2.31 -13.07
CA ALA A 24 32.77 1.86 -12.09
C ALA A 24 31.40 1.75 -12.78
N ALA A 25 31.03 0.52 -13.17
CA ALA A 25 29.70 0.23 -13.64
C ALA A 25 28.76 0.51 -12.49
N CYS A 26 27.97 1.60 -12.58
CA CYS A 26 26.79 1.78 -11.77
C CYS A 26 25.88 0.58 -12.04
N HIS A 27 25.91 -0.39 -11.16
CA HIS A 27 24.90 -1.43 -11.15
C HIS A 27 23.60 -0.74 -10.76
N PRO A 28 22.56 -0.72 -11.62
CA PRO A 28 21.25 -0.32 -11.16
C PRO A 28 20.89 -1.29 -10.04
N HIS A 29 20.64 -0.78 -8.86
CA HIS A 29 20.04 -1.56 -7.81
C HIS A 29 18.67 -1.96 -8.33
N SER A 30 18.60 -3.14 -8.94
CA SER A 30 17.36 -3.80 -9.29
C SER A 30 16.71 -4.19 -7.98
N THR A 31 15.88 -3.30 -7.44
CA THR A 31 14.94 -3.67 -6.40
C THR A 31 13.90 -4.55 -7.06
N SER A 32 14.22 -5.82 -7.21
CA SER A 32 13.20 -6.83 -7.55
C SER A 32 12.12 -6.75 -6.47
N PRO A 33 10.82 -6.75 -6.83
CA PRO A 33 9.76 -6.80 -5.83
C PRO A 33 9.98 -8.04 -4.98
N VAL A 34 10.05 -7.85 -3.66
CA VAL A 34 10.10 -8.96 -2.71
C VAL A 34 8.84 -9.79 -2.92
N LEU A 35 9.01 -11.05 -3.26
CA LEU A 35 7.87 -11.95 -3.53
C LEU A 35 7.05 -12.16 -2.25
N ALA A 36 5.74 -12.39 -2.40
CA ALA A 36 4.81 -12.64 -1.28
C ALA A 36 5.29 -13.75 -0.32
N ALA A 37 6.12 -14.67 -0.80
CA ALA A 37 6.72 -15.75 0.00
C ALA A 37 7.71 -15.23 1.09
N GLU A 38 8.24 -14.02 0.96
CA GLU A 38 9.14 -13.42 1.96
C GLU A 38 8.38 -12.61 3.03
N LEU A 39 7.11 -12.29 2.77
CA LEU A 39 6.26 -11.63 3.75
C LEU A 39 5.60 -12.66 4.67
N GLN A 40 5.57 -12.35 5.96
CA GLN A 40 4.84 -13.17 6.93
C GLN A 40 3.44 -12.62 7.16
N PRO A 41 2.44 -13.49 7.41
CA PRO A 41 1.13 -13.06 7.87
C PRO A 41 1.24 -12.22 9.15
N ILE A 42 0.40 -11.19 9.27
CA ILE A 42 0.35 -10.34 10.47
C ILE A 42 -0.92 -10.66 11.24
N GLN A 43 -0.80 -11.34 12.38
CA GLN A 43 -1.91 -11.51 13.29
C GLN A 43 -2.22 -10.18 13.95
N LEU A 44 -3.42 -9.67 13.71
CA LEU A 44 -3.89 -8.43 14.32
C LEU A 44 -4.39 -8.71 15.75
N PRO A 45 -4.15 -7.79 16.70
CA PRO A 45 -4.72 -7.92 18.03
C PRO A 45 -6.26 -7.85 17.98
N LYS A 46 -6.91 -8.39 18.99
CA LYS A 46 -8.38 -8.28 19.10
C LYS A 46 -8.81 -6.81 19.03
N PRO A 47 -9.79 -6.47 18.19
CA PRO A 47 -10.27 -5.09 18.09
C PRO A 47 -10.80 -4.58 19.43
N ASP A 48 -10.42 -3.36 19.79
CA ASP A 48 -11.00 -2.64 20.92
C ASP A 48 -12.25 -1.90 20.45
N THR A 49 -13.41 -2.47 20.73
CA THR A 49 -14.71 -1.92 20.32
C THR A 49 -15.16 -0.74 21.17
N ALA A 50 -14.41 -0.38 22.22
CA ALA A 50 -14.64 0.82 23.03
C ALA A 50 -13.74 2.00 22.63
N ALA A 51 -12.81 1.78 21.69
CA ALA A 51 -11.89 2.83 21.22
C ALA A 51 -12.62 3.92 20.43
N GLY A 52 -12.06 5.13 20.49
CA GLY A 52 -12.53 6.28 19.73
C GLY A 52 -13.54 7.13 20.50
N MET A 53 -14.01 8.20 19.84
CA MET A 53 -15.02 9.12 20.39
C MET A 53 -16.44 8.63 20.06
N PRO A 54 -17.47 9.15 20.76
CA PRO A 54 -18.87 8.86 20.45
C PRO A 54 -19.22 9.17 18.98
N LEU A 55 -20.10 8.36 18.38
CA LEU A 55 -20.45 8.43 16.96
C LEU A 55 -20.82 9.84 16.48
N MET A 56 -21.64 10.57 17.22
CA MET A 56 -22.07 11.93 16.81
C MET A 56 -20.90 12.91 16.78
N GLN A 57 -19.92 12.74 17.66
CA GLN A 57 -18.68 13.53 17.65
C GLN A 57 -17.79 13.14 16.46
N ALA A 58 -17.66 11.84 16.19
CA ALA A 58 -16.92 11.35 15.02
C ALA A 58 -17.52 11.89 13.71
N LEU A 59 -18.86 11.91 13.58
CA LEU A 59 -19.56 12.51 12.44
C LEU A 59 -19.27 14.01 12.32
N ALA A 60 -19.25 14.75 13.42
CA ALA A 60 -18.95 16.18 13.42
C ALA A 60 -17.49 16.50 13.01
N HIS A 61 -16.54 15.61 13.32
CA HIS A 61 -15.13 15.78 12.99
C HIS A 61 -14.72 15.16 11.65
N ARG A 62 -15.55 14.26 11.09
CA ARG A 62 -15.23 13.56 9.85
C ARG A 62 -15.03 14.55 8.69
N GLN A 63 -13.87 14.54 8.10
CA GLN A 63 -13.54 15.31 6.91
C GLN A 63 -12.57 14.52 6.01
N THR A 64 -12.44 14.93 4.76
CA THR A 64 -11.40 14.43 3.86
C THR A 64 -10.16 15.29 4.02
N THR A 65 -9.04 14.65 4.38
CA THR A 65 -7.74 15.31 4.54
C THR A 65 -6.71 14.55 3.72
N ARG A 66 -5.86 15.29 2.99
CA ARG A 66 -4.92 14.72 1.99
C ARG A 66 -3.46 14.86 2.40
N ALA A 67 -3.20 15.38 3.58
CA ALA A 67 -1.86 15.54 4.13
C ALA A 67 -1.62 14.51 5.24
N PHE A 68 -0.49 13.84 5.19
CA PHE A 68 -0.14 12.75 6.11
C PHE A 68 1.27 12.95 6.63
N ALA A 69 1.49 12.66 7.91
CA ALA A 69 2.81 12.53 8.50
C ALA A 69 3.38 11.15 8.19
N ASP A 70 4.68 11.08 7.95
CA ASP A 70 5.41 9.82 7.78
C ASP A 70 5.59 9.14 9.15
N LYS A 71 4.51 8.51 9.60
CA LYS A 71 4.43 7.86 10.91
C LYS A 71 3.56 6.61 10.83
N PRO A 72 4.08 5.43 11.19
CA PRO A 72 3.31 4.18 11.13
C PRO A 72 2.18 4.17 12.16
N LEU A 73 1.11 3.43 11.84
CA LEU A 73 0.05 3.14 12.80
C LEU A 73 0.47 2.04 13.77
N PRO A 74 0.14 2.16 15.08
CA PRO A 74 0.22 1.04 16.00
C PRO A 74 -0.67 -0.12 15.52
N LEU A 75 -0.23 -1.35 15.75
CA LEU A 75 -0.94 -2.55 15.28
C LEU A 75 -2.38 -2.62 15.84
N GLN A 76 -2.60 -2.13 17.07
CA GLN A 76 -3.94 -2.04 17.65
C GLN A 76 -4.84 -1.06 16.89
N THR A 77 -4.31 0.10 16.50
CA THR A 77 -5.06 1.09 15.72
C THR A 77 -5.40 0.56 14.33
N LEU A 78 -4.45 -0.14 13.69
CA LEU A 78 -4.68 -0.82 12.41
C LEU A 78 -5.77 -1.88 12.52
N SER A 79 -5.74 -2.70 13.57
CA SER A 79 -6.77 -3.72 13.84
C SER A 79 -8.14 -3.10 14.02
N ASN A 80 -8.24 -2.07 14.86
CA ASN A 80 -9.51 -1.38 15.13
C ASN A 80 -10.08 -0.75 13.84
N LEU A 81 -9.23 -0.14 13.01
CA LEU A 81 -9.63 0.51 11.77
C LEU A 81 -10.17 -0.50 10.74
N LEU A 82 -9.47 -1.61 10.55
CA LEU A 82 -9.91 -2.64 9.60
C LEU A 82 -11.18 -3.33 10.09
N TRP A 83 -11.28 -3.58 11.39
CA TRP A 83 -12.51 -4.11 11.98
C TRP A 83 -13.67 -3.12 11.87
N ALA A 84 -13.47 -1.85 12.14
CA ALA A 84 -14.49 -0.83 11.97
C ALA A 84 -14.97 -0.77 10.52
N GLY A 85 -14.06 -0.85 9.56
CA GLY A 85 -14.35 -0.86 8.12
C GLY A 85 -15.19 -2.05 7.70
N PHE A 86 -14.69 -3.26 7.91
CA PHE A 86 -15.31 -4.48 7.37
C PHE A 86 -15.10 -5.72 8.25
N GLY A 87 -14.98 -5.54 9.55
CA GLY A 87 -14.79 -6.64 10.49
C GLY A 87 -16.02 -7.50 10.69
N VAL A 88 -15.83 -8.63 11.37
CA VAL A 88 -16.93 -9.52 11.79
C VAL A 88 -17.44 -9.06 13.14
N ASN A 89 -18.71 -8.63 13.20
CA ASN A 89 -19.38 -8.21 14.43
C ASN A 89 -20.41 -9.22 14.94
N ARG A 90 -20.83 -10.15 14.09
CA ARG A 90 -21.70 -11.28 14.41
C ARG A 90 -21.15 -12.55 13.75
N PRO A 91 -20.44 -13.40 14.51
CA PRO A 91 -19.73 -14.56 13.95
C PRO A 91 -20.65 -15.63 13.34
N ARG A 92 -21.95 -15.61 13.65
CA ARG A 92 -22.97 -16.47 13.04
C ARG A 92 -24.25 -15.69 12.89
N ALA A 93 -24.33 -14.88 11.86
CA ALA A 93 -25.59 -14.31 11.44
C ALA A 93 -26.30 -15.33 10.55
N VAL A 94 -27.41 -15.82 11.05
CA VAL A 94 -28.45 -16.64 10.43
C VAL A 94 -28.38 -16.76 8.91
N LYS A 95 -28.36 -18.00 8.41
CA LYS A 95 -28.55 -18.44 7.00
C LYS A 95 -27.61 -17.90 5.88
N SER A 96 -26.97 -16.75 6.05
CA SER A 96 -26.27 -16.06 4.95
C SER A 96 -24.80 -15.71 5.24
N GLY A 97 -24.17 -16.36 6.23
CA GLY A 97 -22.75 -16.14 6.53
C GLY A 97 -22.48 -15.21 7.73
N LEU A 98 -21.30 -14.60 7.76
CA LEU A 98 -20.84 -13.74 8.86
C LEU A 98 -21.53 -12.37 8.81
N GLY A 99 -21.89 -11.81 9.97
CA GLY A 99 -22.31 -10.42 10.05
C GLY A 99 -21.11 -9.49 10.03
N ARG A 100 -21.16 -8.45 9.18
CA ARG A 100 -20.11 -7.45 9.04
C ARG A 100 -20.46 -6.13 9.72
N THR A 101 -19.47 -5.31 10.00
CA THR A 101 -19.63 -3.93 10.46
C THR A 101 -20.23 -3.03 9.39
N ALA A 102 -19.92 -3.27 8.12
CA ALA A 102 -20.57 -2.63 6.98
C ALA A 102 -21.61 -3.58 6.36
N PRO A 103 -22.77 -3.06 5.89
CA PRO A 103 -23.69 -3.84 5.08
C PRO A 103 -23.09 -4.11 3.68
N SER A 104 -23.65 -5.09 2.98
CA SER A 104 -23.43 -5.27 1.55
C SER A 104 -24.73 -5.64 0.85
N ALA A 105 -24.84 -5.31 -0.43
CA ALA A 105 -26.00 -5.66 -1.25
C ALA A 105 -26.17 -7.18 -1.26
N MET A 106 -27.40 -7.65 -1.03
CA MET A 106 -27.73 -9.08 -0.98
C MET A 106 -26.88 -9.88 0.03
N ASN A 107 -26.16 -9.21 0.94
CA ASN A 107 -25.15 -9.78 1.83
C ASN A 107 -24.05 -10.56 1.08
N SER A 108 -23.65 -10.10 -0.10
CA SER A 108 -22.65 -10.73 -0.95
C SER A 108 -21.25 -10.73 -0.33
N GLN A 109 -20.89 -9.66 0.41
CA GLN A 109 -19.62 -9.50 1.13
C GLN A 109 -18.37 -9.72 0.25
N ASP A 110 -18.46 -9.38 -1.01
CA ASP A 110 -17.48 -9.66 -2.06
C ASP A 110 -16.42 -8.56 -2.26
N ILE A 111 -16.42 -7.52 -1.41
CA ILE A 111 -15.32 -6.54 -1.37
C ILE A 111 -14.14 -7.12 -0.59
N GLU A 112 -12.97 -7.17 -1.25
CA GLU A 112 -11.70 -7.47 -0.59
C GLU A 112 -10.98 -6.18 -0.22
N LEU A 113 -10.45 -6.13 1.00
CA LEU A 113 -9.60 -5.03 1.45
C LEU A 113 -8.14 -5.42 1.24
N HIS A 114 -7.49 -4.85 0.23
CA HIS A 114 -6.06 -4.95 0.03
C HIS A 114 -5.37 -3.83 0.81
N VAL A 115 -4.67 -4.20 1.87
CA VAL A 115 -4.02 -3.27 2.80
C VAL A 115 -2.57 -3.07 2.37
N VAL A 116 -2.25 -1.90 1.87
CA VAL A 116 -0.91 -1.50 1.45
C VAL A 116 -0.22 -0.86 2.64
N LEU A 117 0.88 -1.48 3.07
CA LEU A 117 1.78 -1.03 4.13
C LEU A 117 3.20 -0.82 3.55
N PRO A 118 4.11 -0.13 4.23
CA PRO A 118 5.47 0.09 3.71
C PRO A 118 6.22 -1.21 3.36
N GLN A 119 5.98 -2.31 4.07
CA GLN A 119 6.64 -3.59 3.81
C GLN A 119 5.98 -4.42 2.71
N GLY A 120 4.74 -4.12 2.31
CA GLY A 120 4.04 -4.87 1.27
C GLY A 120 2.52 -4.76 1.34
N VAL A 121 1.88 -5.55 0.50
CA VAL A 121 0.43 -5.63 0.37
C VAL A 121 -0.10 -6.90 1.01
N TYR A 122 -1.20 -6.76 1.70
CA TYR A 122 -1.88 -7.83 2.41
C TYR A 122 -3.38 -7.80 2.09
N VAL A 123 -4.03 -8.95 2.12
CA VAL A 123 -5.50 -9.04 2.14
C VAL A 123 -5.97 -9.21 3.58
N TYR A 124 -6.92 -8.37 3.99
CA TYR A 124 -7.53 -8.48 5.29
C TYR A 124 -8.52 -9.64 5.36
N ASP A 125 -8.22 -10.63 6.18
CA ASP A 125 -9.09 -11.73 6.51
C ASP A 125 -9.79 -11.43 7.85
N ALA A 126 -11.04 -11.05 7.75
CA ALA A 126 -11.75 -10.46 8.89
C ALA A 126 -12.17 -11.48 9.96
N GLU A 127 -12.38 -12.76 9.61
CA GLU A 127 -12.78 -13.78 10.58
C GLU A 127 -11.67 -14.11 11.57
N PRO A 128 -10.44 -14.47 11.14
CA PRO A 128 -9.31 -14.64 12.04
C PRO A 128 -8.66 -13.31 12.45
N ASN A 129 -9.13 -12.18 11.94
CA ASN A 129 -8.52 -10.85 12.12
C ASN A 129 -7.04 -10.84 11.73
N LEU A 130 -6.74 -11.26 10.51
CA LEU A 130 -5.41 -11.53 10.00
C LEU A 130 -5.15 -10.76 8.70
N LEU A 131 -3.92 -10.29 8.52
CA LEU A 131 -3.42 -9.80 7.24
C LEU A 131 -2.63 -10.92 6.55
N ARG A 132 -3.15 -11.42 5.42
CA ARG A 132 -2.47 -12.42 4.59
C ARG A 132 -1.61 -11.73 3.54
N PRO A 133 -0.31 -12.08 3.40
CA PRO A 133 0.59 -11.44 2.46
C PRO A 133 0.19 -11.73 1.00
N VAL A 134 0.37 -10.73 0.14
CA VAL A 134 0.10 -10.82 -1.31
C VAL A 134 1.36 -10.50 -2.12
N VAL A 135 1.93 -9.29 -1.93
CA VAL A 135 3.12 -8.86 -2.67
C VAL A 135 4.01 -8.00 -1.76
N GLY A 136 5.32 -8.21 -1.83
CA GLY A 136 6.30 -7.46 -1.05
C GLY A 136 6.70 -6.12 -1.69
N GLY A 137 7.27 -5.24 -0.87
CA GLY A 137 7.78 -3.93 -1.26
C GLY A 137 6.80 -2.79 -1.03
N ASP A 138 7.34 -1.58 -0.95
CA ASP A 138 6.53 -0.38 -0.75
C ASP A 138 5.80 0.01 -2.05
N LEU A 139 4.49 -0.07 -2.01
CA LEU A 139 3.60 0.33 -3.09
C LEU A 139 2.76 1.58 -2.76
N CYS A 140 2.90 2.19 -1.57
CA CYS A 140 2.08 3.33 -1.16
C CYS A 140 2.12 4.47 -2.18
N GLY A 141 3.31 4.91 -2.57
CA GLY A 141 3.50 5.95 -3.58
C GLY A 141 3.09 5.55 -5.00
N LYS A 142 3.04 4.25 -5.31
CA LYS A 142 2.57 3.74 -6.61
C LYS A 142 1.05 3.74 -6.71
N ILE A 143 0.35 3.57 -5.59
CA ILE A 143 -1.11 3.67 -5.55
C ILE A 143 -1.54 5.13 -5.71
N ASN A 144 -0.92 6.03 -4.96
CA ASN A 144 -1.14 7.48 -5.09
C ASN A 144 0.07 8.25 -4.53
N SER A 145 0.78 8.96 -5.41
CA SER A 145 1.97 9.74 -5.01
C SER A 145 1.67 10.86 -4.00
N GLN A 146 0.45 11.43 -4.02
CA GLN A 146 0.05 12.44 -3.02
C GLN A 146 -0.20 11.84 -1.63
N ALA A 147 -0.43 10.54 -1.55
CA ALA A 147 -0.64 9.81 -0.30
C ALA A 147 0.57 8.93 0.07
N ALA A 148 1.74 9.16 -0.52
CA ALA A 148 2.94 8.34 -0.28
C ALA A 148 3.37 8.30 1.20
N HIS A 149 3.08 9.36 1.97
CA HIS A 149 3.37 9.45 3.40
C HIS A 149 2.23 8.95 4.30
N ALA A 150 1.13 8.44 3.71
CA ALA A 150 0.10 7.82 4.53
C ALA A 150 0.63 6.56 5.23
N ALA A 151 0.21 6.34 6.46
CA ALA A 151 0.65 5.16 7.22
C ALA A 151 0.17 3.84 6.60
N MET A 152 -0.93 3.89 5.85
CA MET A 152 -1.49 2.78 5.10
C MET A 152 -2.43 3.27 4.01
N THR A 153 -2.66 2.42 3.01
CA THR A 153 -3.73 2.62 2.02
C THR A 153 -4.54 1.33 1.88
N ILE A 154 -5.85 1.42 1.99
CA ILE A 154 -6.77 0.34 1.63
C ILE A 154 -7.09 0.49 0.15
N VAL A 155 -6.89 -0.55 -0.64
CA VAL A 155 -7.43 -0.67 -2.00
C VAL A 155 -8.62 -1.61 -1.95
N TYR A 156 -9.77 -1.11 -2.38
CA TYR A 156 -11.01 -1.86 -2.45
C TYR A 156 -11.08 -2.62 -3.76
N VAL A 157 -11.15 -3.93 -3.67
CA VAL A 157 -11.11 -4.85 -4.81
C VAL A 157 -12.41 -5.63 -4.87
N ALA A 158 -12.98 -5.73 -6.08
CA ALA A 158 -14.19 -6.50 -6.32
C ALA A 158 -14.09 -7.28 -7.63
N ALA A 159 -15.03 -8.20 -7.85
CA ALA A 159 -15.20 -8.85 -9.13
C ALA A 159 -15.53 -7.83 -10.24
N VAL A 160 -15.04 -8.07 -11.46
CA VAL A 160 -15.26 -7.16 -12.60
C VAL A 160 -16.74 -6.99 -12.92
N LYS A 161 -17.57 -8.01 -12.69
CA LYS A 161 -19.01 -8.03 -12.98
C LYS A 161 -19.90 -7.74 -11.77
N ASP A 162 -19.33 -7.16 -10.70
CA ASP A 162 -20.11 -6.80 -9.51
C ASP A 162 -20.74 -5.41 -9.69
N ASP A 163 -22.06 -5.38 -9.82
CA ASP A 163 -22.84 -4.17 -10.03
C ASP A 163 -23.01 -3.34 -8.74
N TRP A 164 -22.86 -3.94 -7.57
CA TRP A 164 -23.05 -3.31 -6.26
C TRP A 164 -21.74 -2.88 -5.59
N ALA A 165 -20.62 -3.30 -6.16
CA ALA A 165 -19.30 -3.09 -5.56
C ALA A 165 -19.00 -1.63 -5.16
N GLN A 166 -19.49 -0.66 -5.94
CA GLN A 166 -19.29 0.77 -5.66
C GLN A 166 -20.06 1.21 -4.42
N VAL A 167 -21.31 0.73 -4.26
CA VAL A 167 -22.15 1.03 -3.10
C VAL A 167 -21.57 0.40 -1.85
N ASP A 168 -21.20 -0.88 -1.92
CA ASP A 168 -20.64 -1.63 -0.80
C ASP A 168 -19.29 -1.04 -0.36
N THR A 169 -18.46 -0.63 -1.30
CA THR A 169 -17.21 0.09 -1.01
C THR A 169 -17.47 1.41 -0.28
N GLY A 170 -18.53 2.14 -0.66
CA GLY A 170 -18.92 3.39 0.02
C GLY A 170 -19.29 3.18 1.48
N PHE A 171 -20.01 2.10 1.81
CA PHE A 171 -20.35 1.75 3.21
C PHE A 171 -19.09 1.48 4.03
N ILE A 172 -18.17 0.69 3.48
CA ILE A 172 -16.90 0.37 4.15
C ILE A 172 -16.06 1.64 4.32
N GLY A 173 -15.92 2.44 3.25
CA GLY A 173 -15.15 3.67 3.26
C GLY A 173 -15.64 4.69 4.29
N GLN A 174 -16.97 4.81 4.47
CA GLN A 174 -17.53 5.68 5.51
C GLN A 174 -17.20 5.19 6.92
N ASN A 175 -17.26 3.88 7.19
CA ASN A 175 -16.86 3.33 8.48
C ASN A 175 -15.38 3.63 8.79
N VAL A 176 -14.49 3.49 7.79
CA VAL A 176 -13.07 3.86 7.92
C VAL A 176 -12.90 5.34 8.23
N TYR A 177 -13.64 6.23 7.55
CA TYR A 177 -13.62 7.67 7.83
C TYR A 177 -14.05 7.99 9.27
N LEU A 178 -15.14 7.37 9.73
CA LEU A 178 -15.66 7.62 11.08
C LEU A 178 -14.69 7.15 12.16
N PHE A 179 -14.09 5.96 11.97
CA PHE A 179 -13.08 5.49 12.90
C PHE A 179 -11.85 6.41 12.88
N ALA A 180 -11.33 6.76 11.70
CA ALA A 180 -10.20 7.67 11.57
C ALA A 180 -10.46 9.01 12.29
N ALA A 181 -11.61 9.63 12.05
CA ALA A 181 -12.02 10.86 12.74
C ALA A 181 -12.09 10.69 14.24
N SER A 182 -12.62 9.52 14.71
CA SER A 182 -12.81 9.25 16.14
C SER A 182 -11.50 9.12 16.92
N VAL A 183 -10.37 8.87 16.25
CA VAL A 183 -9.04 8.72 16.88
C VAL A 183 -8.02 9.75 16.40
N GLY A 184 -8.48 10.82 15.72
CA GLY A 184 -7.62 11.93 15.28
C GLY A 184 -6.70 11.59 14.10
N LEU A 185 -7.08 10.62 13.27
CA LEU A 185 -6.37 10.30 12.02
C LEU A 185 -6.95 11.06 10.84
N ASN A 186 -6.10 11.40 9.90
CA ASN A 186 -6.47 11.86 8.57
C ASN A 186 -6.87 10.69 7.69
N ALA A 187 -7.86 10.92 6.81
CA ALA A 187 -8.28 9.93 5.83
C ALA A 187 -8.67 10.60 4.51
N TRP A 188 -8.40 9.90 3.41
CA TRP A 188 -8.74 10.33 2.06
C TRP A 188 -9.21 9.13 1.23
N PHE A 189 -10.51 9.11 0.91
CA PHE A 189 -11.11 8.16 -0.03
C PHE A 189 -11.10 8.74 -1.44
N TYR A 190 -10.66 7.98 -2.44
CA TYR A 190 -10.56 8.44 -3.83
C TYR A 190 -10.81 7.32 -4.83
N SER A 191 -11.33 7.71 -6.00
CA SER A 191 -11.50 6.81 -7.13
C SER A 191 -10.16 6.52 -7.80
N LEU A 192 -9.97 5.30 -8.24
CA LEU A 192 -8.87 4.93 -9.12
C LEU A 192 -9.20 5.20 -10.60
N HIS A 193 -10.47 5.55 -10.90
CA HIS A 193 -10.88 5.97 -12.25
C HIS A 193 -10.50 7.43 -12.51
N GLY A 194 -9.79 7.69 -13.60
CA GLY A 194 -9.51 9.03 -14.13
C GLY A 194 -8.29 9.77 -13.53
N GLN A 195 -7.90 9.50 -12.30
CA GLN A 195 -6.70 10.09 -11.67
C GLN A 195 -5.57 9.07 -11.48
N GLN A 196 -5.93 7.81 -11.34
CA GLN A 196 -5.02 6.68 -11.19
C GLN A 196 -5.39 5.63 -12.22
N ASP A 197 -4.41 5.00 -12.82
CA ASP A 197 -4.66 3.87 -13.73
C ASP A 197 -5.05 2.64 -12.90
N ALA A 198 -6.34 2.33 -12.85
CA ALA A 198 -6.85 1.16 -12.14
C ALA A 198 -6.23 -0.16 -12.64
N ALA A 199 -5.87 -0.23 -13.91
CA ALA A 199 -5.19 -1.38 -14.48
C ALA A 199 -3.75 -1.49 -13.95
N ALA A 200 -3.02 -0.36 -13.86
CA ALA A 200 -1.68 -0.34 -13.28
C ALA A 200 -1.70 -0.73 -11.79
N VAL A 201 -2.67 -0.22 -11.04
CA VAL A 201 -2.86 -0.62 -9.63
C VAL A 201 -3.21 -2.10 -9.52
N SER A 202 -4.13 -2.61 -10.34
CA SER A 202 -4.50 -4.04 -10.35
C SER A 202 -3.29 -4.93 -10.67
N THR A 203 -2.44 -4.51 -11.60
CA THR A 203 -1.19 -5.20 -11.93
C THR A 203 -0.20 -5.17 -10.76
N ALA A 204 -0.01 -4.00 -10.13
CA ALA A 204 0.88 -3.83 -8.98
C ALA A 204 0.46 -4.69 -7.78
N LEU A 205 -0.85 -4.89 -7.61
CA LEU A 205 -1.43 -5.76 -6.59
C LEU A 205 -1.49 -7.23 -7.00
N SER A 206 -1.05 -7.58 -8.21
CA SER A 206 -1.12 -8.94 -8.77
C SER A 206 -2.55 -9.52 -8.75
N LEU A 207 -3.55 -8.69 -9.07
CA LEU A 207 -4.95 -9.13 -9.08
C LEU A 207 -5.22 -10.12 -10.23
N PRO A 208 -6.05 -11.15 -10.00
CA PRO A 208 -6.51 -12.02 -11.07
C PRO A 208 -7.43 -11.26 -12.04
N ALA A 209 -7.56 -11.77 -13.27
CA ALA A 209 -8.25 -11.09 -14.37
C ALA A 209 -9.75 -10.84 -14.14
N ASP A 210 -10.38 -11.61 -13.25
CA ASP A 210 -11.78 -11.47 -12.86
C ASP A 210 -12.02 -10.46 -11.75
N LYS A 211 -10.94 -9.83 -11.22
CA LYS A 211 -10.99 -8.79 -10.18
C LYS A 211 -10.43 -7.46 -10.65
N ARG A 212 -10.90 -6.38 -10.04
CA ARG A 212 -10.43 -5.02 -10.31
C ARG A 212 -10.32 -4.19 -9.05
N ALA A 213 -9.36 -3.29 -9.02
CA ALA A 213 -9.29 -2.22 -8.03
C ALA A 213 -10.33 -1.13 -8.40
N LEU A 214 -11.13 -0.71 -7.42
CA LEU A 214 -12.21 0.27 -7.62
C LEU A 214 -11.85 1.64 -7.07
N TYR A 215 -11.56 1.67 -5.78
CA TYR A 215 -11.26 2.86 -5.00
C TYR A 215 -10.08 2.57 -4.09
N ALA A 216 -9.48 3.63 -3.56
CA ALA A 216 -8.52 3.51 -2.48
C ALA A 216 -8.84 4.51 -1.37
N GLN A 217 -8.36 4.20 -0.16
CA GLN A 217 -8.50 5.07 0.99
C GLN A 217 -7.20 5.06 1.78
N SER A 218 -6.52 6.20 1.77
CA SER A 218 -5.29 6.39 2.53
C SER A 218 -5.62 6.94 3.92
N VAL A 219 -4.92 6.42 4.93
CA VAL A 219 -5.10 6.78 6.34
C VAL A 219 -3.74 6.97 6.99
N GLY A 220 -3.61 7.97 7.85
CA GLY A 220 -2.39 8.27 8.58
C GLY A 220 -2.57 9.41 9.58
N TYR A 221 -1.50 9.78 10.25
CA TYR A 221 -1.53 10.90 11.17
C TYR A 221 -1.54 12.25 10.42
N PRO A 222 -2.12 13.32 10.98
CA PRO A 222 -1.96 14.66 10.47
C PRO A 222 -0.48 15.08 10.53
N PRO A 223 0.00 15.93 9.58
CA PRO A 223 1.29 16.60 9.73
C PRO A 223 1.34 17.41 11.03
N GLN A 224 2.53 17.52 11.62
CA GLN A 224 2.77 18.37 12.80
C GLN A 224 2.87 19.83 12.37
#